data_8a6eb802f834a0a3ab0f134221244b46
#
_entry.id   8a6eb802f834a0a3ab0f134221244b46
#
_cell.length_a   1.000
_cell.length_b   1.000
_cell.length_c   1.000
_cell.angle_alpha   90.00
_cell.angle_beta   90.00
_cell.angle_gamma   90.00
#
_symmetry.space_group_name_H-M   'P 1'
#
loop_
_entity.id
_entity.type
_entity.pdbx_description
1 polymer ?
#
loop_
_entity_poly.entity_id
_entity_poly.type
_entity_poly.pdbx_seq_one_letter_code
_entity_poly.pdbx_strand_id
1 'polypeptide(L)'
;MMSMTSIETKSLIFEGFKDKNITNPFIFEMSEKNSFSLNKADYKPSADNHLKISPMGAAFFIAPFVNAMVRSGTMEEKTLLFYSMLKTKAFEMIPSNKRGHKPGEMERLVDQAIRTCTNVKNRQTRAQDAGIEHLEHLIVEDNMLEHKVLLFLLEPGEIDRNIAGLIANKFMAKYQRPVCILTKVTDNETGHVSYQGSARGYGADMMFKDICAEAGALFAEGHQGAFGLGLDAGYPNDENQAEVAGEGLYQFIEQTDEILKDMSEEPTYFVDYIWDASAVDGEKILEIANMNDYWGKDIDRAMVLIKNITVNSDTFKVMKSNTLKYSIPGVDIIQFGGTDEEVEMFGTGVHTINAVCKCAANDWNWQIDPQLIMVDYELVDKEPTVLDWGF
;
A
#
# COMPACT_ATOMS: atom_id res chain seq x y z
N MET A 1 3.58 5.13 -9.99
CA MET A 1 3.23 6.56 -9.85
C MET A 1 3.90 7.33 -10.97
N MET A 2 3.24 8.35 -11.48
CA MET A 2 3.80 9.20 -12.53
C MET A 2 4.72 10.23 -11.87
N SER A 3 5.96 10.37 -12.39
CA SER A 3 6.82 11.46 -11.98
C SER A 3 6.27 12.78 -12.51
N MET A 4 6.13 13.76 -11.63
CA MET A 4 5.56 15.10 -11.95
C MET A 4 6.63 16.19 -11.91
N THR A 5 7.88 15.81 -12.07
CA THR A 5 9.04 16.74 -12.05
C THR A 5 9.06 17.70 -13.25
N SER A 6 8.36 17.34 -14.36
CA SER A 6 8.28 18.18 -15.56
C SER A 6 6.89 18.77 -15.75
N ILE A 7 6.81 20.07 -15.94
CA ILE A 7 5.57 20.82 -16.25
C ILE A 7 4.94 20.29 -17.55
N GLU A 8 5.76 19.96 -18.56
CA GLU A 8 5.29 19.40 -19.81
C GLU A 8 4.64 18.05 -19.62
N THR A 9 5.28 17.15 -18.84
CA THR A 9 4.73 15.82 -18.53
C THR A 9 3.40 15.95 -17.78
N LYS A 10 3.33 16.84 -16.79
CA LYS A 10 2.09 17.13 -16.08
C LYS A 10 0.99 17.61 -17.05
N SER A 11 1.29 18.58 -17.90
CA SER A 11 0.35 19.13 -18.86
C SER A 11 -0.18 18.09 -19.84
N LEU A 12 0.68 17.19 -20.34
CA LEU A 12 0.29 16.09 -21.23
C LEU A 12 -0.63 15.07 -20.52
N ILE A 13 -0.33 14.75 -19.28
CA ILE A 13 -1.16 13.83 -18.48
C ILE A 13 -2.55 14.44 -18.25
N PHE A 14 -2.63 15.69 -17.83
CA PHE A 14 -3.91 16.36 -17.59
C PHE A 14 -4.71 16.52 -18.89
N GLU A 15 -4.06 16.84 -20.02
CA GLU A 15 -4.74 16.89 -21.32
C GLU A 15 -5.27 15.50 -21.71
N GLY A 16 -4.49 14.43 -21.46
CA GLY A 16 -4.90 13.06 -21.75
C GLY A 16 -6.10 12.58 -20.93
N PHE A 17 -6.30 13.15 -19.74
CA PHE A 17 -7.42 12.77 -18.85
C PHE A 17 -8.69 13.59 -19.06
N LYS A 18 -8.68 14.58 -19.96
CA LYS A 18 -9.91 15.30 -20.35
C LYS A 18 -10.88 14.38 -21.06
N ASP A 19 -12.18 14.61 -20.83
CA ASP A 19 -13.27 13.78 -21.38
C ASP A 19 -13.12 13.50 -22.87
N LYS A 20 -12.84 14.54 -23.65
CA LYS A 20 -12.68 14.45 -25.12
C LYS A 20 -11.55 13.54 -25.58
N ASN A 21 -10.55 13.27 -24.73
CA ASN A 21 -9.35 12.52 -25.07
C ASN A 21 -9.39 11.06 -24.63
N ILE A 22 -10.35 10.67 -23.76
CA ILE A 22 -10.51 9.29 -23.33
C ILE A 22 -11.28 8.51 -24.37
N THR A 23 -10.53 7.89 -25.27
CA THR A 23 -11.09 7.13 -26.40
C THR A 23 -11.07 5.61 -26.23
N ASN A 24 -10.43 5.11 -25.17
CA ASN A 24 -10.41 3.68 -24.85
C ASN A 24 -11.77 3.27 -24.25
N PRO A 25 -12.53 2.31 -24.84
CA PRO A 25 -13.87 1.98 -24.39
C PRO A 25 -13.93 1.50 -22.94
N PHE A 26 -12.98 0.65 -22.52
CA PHE A 26 -12.93 0.12 -21.16
C PHE A 26 -12.71 1.25 -20.13
N ILE A 27 -11.75 2.12 -20.39
CA ILE A 27 -11.44 3.24 -19.50
C ILE A 27 -12.62 4.21 -19.45
N PHE A 28 -13.24 4.51 -20.58
CA PHE A 28 -14.41 5.38 -20.66
C PHE A 28 -15.58 4.82 -19.84
N GLU A 29 -15.99 3.59 -20.10
CA GLU A 29 -17.11 2.95 -19.38
C GLU A 29 -16.81 2.73 -17.89
N MET A 30 -15.56 2.44 -17.53
CA MET A 30 -15.12 2.35 -16.15
C MET A 30 -15.25 3.70 -15.45
N SER A 31 -14.91 4.81 -16.13
CA SER A 31 -15.04 6.16 -15.59
C SER A 31 -16.50 6.57 -15.41
N GLU A 32 -17.39 6.20 -16.33
CA GLU A 32 -18.82 6.46 -16.19
C GLU A 32 -19.43 5.74 -14.97
N LYS A 33 -19.10 4.46 -14.78
CA LYS A 33 -19.60 3.66 -13.67
C LYS A 33 -19.09 4.12 -12.30
N ASN A 34 -17.91 4.71 -12.26
CA ASN A 34 -17.25 5.16 -11.04
C ASN A 34 -17.08 6.68 -11.00
N SER A 35 -17.89 7.44 -11.72
CA SER A 35 -17.73 8.90 -11.91
C SER A 35 -17.59 9.65 -10.59
N PHE A 36 -18.36 9.26 -9.56
CA PHE A 36 -18.29 9.85 -8.24
C PHE A 36 -16.92 9.66 -7.57
N SER A 37 -16.33 8.46 -7.69
CA SER A 37 -15.04 8.14 -7.06
C SER A 37 -13.84 8.63 -7.87
N LEU A 38 -13.99 8.72 -9.20
CA LEU A 38 -12.91 9.12 -10.10
C LEU A 38 -12.75 10.63 -10.21
N ASN A 39 -13.83 11.39 -9.99
CA ASN A 39 -13.85 12.86 -10.10
C ASN A 39 -13.93 13.55 -8.74
N LYS A 40 -14.04 12.77 -7.65
CA LYS A 40 -14.14 13.30 -6.30
C LYS A 40 -12.74 13.63 -5.81
N ALA A 41 -12.62 14.71 -5.23
CA ALA A 41 -11.68 15.12 -4.23
C ALA A 41 -10.72 16.26 -4.61
N ASP A 42 -10.14 16.32 -5.78
CA ASP A 42 -8.99 17.21 -5.90
C ASP A 42 -9.12 18.26 -7.00
N TYR A 43 -10.31 18.36 -7.64
CA TYR A 43 -10.42 19.27 -8.78
C TYR A 43 -11.79 19.95 -8.86
N LYS A 44 -11.80 21.26 -8.64
CA LYS A 44 -12.95 22.11 -9.07
C LYS A 44 -12.80 22.34 -10.57
N PRO A 45 -13.64 21.73 -11.43
CA PRO A 45 -13.56 21.99 -12.84
C PRO A 45 -13.96 23.45 -13.09
N SER A 46 -13.04 24.25 -13.63
CA SER A 46 -13.48 25.34 -14.49
C SER A 46 -14.14 24.69 -15.72
N ALA A 47 -15.16 25.31 -16.28
CA ALA A 47 -15.91 24.75 -17.42
C ALA A 47 -15.04 24.28 -18.60
N ASP A 48 -13.82 24.82 -18.72
CA ASP A 48 -12.86 24.52 -19.79
C ASP A 48 -11.86 23.40 -19.45
N ASN A 49 -11.78 22.92 -18.21
CA ASN A 49 -10.76 22.00 -17.72
C ASN A 49 -11.35 20.75 -17.05
N HIS A 50 -12.50 20.26 -17.51
CA HIS A 50 -13.12 19.08 -16.95
C HIS A 50 -12.28 17.82 -17.21
N LEU A 51 -11.70 17.26 -16.14
CA LEU A 51 -11.08 15.95 -16.18
C LEU A 51 -12.14 14.87 -16.01
N LYS A 52 -12.19 13.93 -16.94
CA LYS A 52 -13.01 12.72 -16.82
C LYS A 52 -12.50 11.82 -15.71
N ILE A 53 -11.19 11.78 -15.56
CA ILE A 53 -10.45 10.93 -14.62
C ILE A 53 -9.36 11.79 -14.00
N SER A 54 -9.32 11.85 -12.67
CA SER A 54 -8.17 12.44 -11.98
C SER A 54 -6.98 11.45 -11.94
N PRO A 55 -5.73 11.89 -11.78
CA PRO A 55 -4.60 10.99 -11.56
C PRO A 55 -4.82 10.04 -10.38
N MET A 56 -5.40 10.52 -9.29
CA MET A 56 -5.79 9.72 -8.14
C MET A 56 -6.88 8.71 -8.49
N GLY A 57 -7.89 9.12 -9.26
CA GLY A 57 -8.93 8.22 -9.77
C GLY A 57 -8.35 7.07 -10.58
N ALA A 58 -7.41 7.36 -11.49
CA ALA A 58 -6.71 6.35 -12.27
C ALA A 58 -5.91 5.39 -11.37
N ALA A 59 -5.19 5.91 -10.37
CA ALA A 59 -4.33 5.15 -9.47
C ALA A 59 -5.13 4.22 -8.53
N PHE A 60 -6.31 4.65 -8.05
CA PHE A 60 -7.08 3.90 -7.07
C PHE A 60 -8.28 3.12 -7.63
N PHE A 61 -8.85 3.56 -8.76
CA PHE A 61 -10.08 2.99 -9.29
C PHE A 61 -9.97 2.37 -10.70
N ILE A 62 -8.82 2.50 -11.38
CA ILE A 62 -8.59 1.83 -12.66
C ILE A 62 -7.40 0.87 -12.56
N ALA A 63 -6.22 1.37 -12.21
CA ALA A 63 -5.00 0.58 -12.20
C ALA A 63 -5.08 -0.67 -11.30
N PRO A 64 -5.66 -0.63 -10.07
CA PRO A 64 -5.75 -1.82 -9.24
C PRO A 64 -6.61 -2.94 -9.83
N PHE A 65 -7.66 -2.60 -10.59
CA PHE A 65 -8.52 -3.60 -11.24
C PHE A 65 -7.82 -4.26 -12.44
N VAL A 66 -7.14 -3.46 -13.26
CA VAL A 66 -6.33 -3.97 -14.37
C VAL A 66 -5.16 -4.83 -13.83
N ASN A 67 -4.46 -4.35 -12.82
CA ASN A 67 -3.36 -5.10 -12.19
C ASN A 67 -3.83 -6.41 -11.56
N ALA A 68 -4.99 -6.42 -10.89
CA ALA A 68 -5.57 -7.64 -10.35
C ALA A 68 -5.88 -8.65 -11.47
N MET A 69 -6.46 -8.18 -12.57
CA MET A 69 -6.74 -9.01 -13.74
C MET A 69 -5.46 -9.61 -14.33
N VAL A 70 -4.42 -8.80 -14.51
CA VAL A 70 -3.13 -9.26 -15.08
C VAL A 70 -2.47 -10.31 -14.16
N ARG A 71 -2.53 -10.13 -12.84
CA ARG A 71 -1.88 -11.02 -11.87
C ARG A 71 -2.68 -12.29 -11.60
N SER A 72 -4.00 -12.17 -11.41
CA SER A 72 -4.85 -13.23 -10.84
C SER A 72 -6.02 -13.65 -11.74
N GLY A 73 -6.16 -13.04 -12.94
CA GLY A 73 -7.17 -13.42 -13.91
C GLY A 73 -6.79 -14.69 -14.68
N THR A 74 -7.78 -15.50 -15.10
CA THR A 74 -7.58 -16.58 -16.06
C THR A 74 -7.28 -16.04 -17.45
N MET A 75 -6.85 -16.88 -18.37
CA MET A 75 -6.60 -16.44 -19.76
C MET A 75 -7.87 -15.93 -20.44
N GLU A 76 -9.03 -16.54 -20.16
CA GLU A 76 -10.34 -16.11 -20.68
C GLU A 76 -10.70 -14.72 -20.13
N GLU A 77 -10.50 -14.51 -18.82
CA GLU A 77 -10.75 -13.22 -18.16
C GLU A 77 -9.81 -12.12 -18.71
N LYS A 78 -8.53 -12.43 -18.91
CA LYS A 78 -7.55 -11.51 -19.52
C LYS A 78 -7.90 -11.18 -20.96
N THR A 79 -8.33 -12.18 -21.74
CA THR A 79 -8.77 -12.02 -23.12
C THR A 79 -10.02 -11.12 -23.20
N LEU A 80 -10.97 -11.31 -22.28
CA LEU A 80 -12.16 -10.46 -22.17
C LEU A 80 -11.77 -8.99 -21.88
N LEU A 81 -10.84 -8.76 -20.95
CA LEU A 81 -10.31 -7.42 -20.68
C LEU A 81 -9.65 -6.83 -21.93
N PHE A 82 -8.80 -7.59 -22.61
CA PHE A 82 -8.13 -7.12 -23.81
C PHE A 82 -9.12 -6.69 -24.90
N TYR A 83 -10.13 -7.52 -25.20
CA TYR A 83 -11.14 -7.17 -26.19
C TYR A 83 -12.00 -5.97 -25.80
N SER A 84 -12.23 -5.76 -24.49
CA SER A 84 -12.97 -4.60 -24.00
C SER A 84 -12.25 -3.27 -24.22
N MET A 85 -10.94 -3.30 -24.47
CA MET A 85 -10.13 -2.12 -24.80
C MET A 85 -10.15 -1.79 -26.30
N LEU A 86 -10.62 -2.71 -27.16
CA LEU A 86 -10.69 -2.52 -28.59
C LEU A 86 -12.02 -1.90 -29.01
N LYS A 87 -11.98 -0.75 -29.67
CA LYS A 87 -13.20 -0.05 -30.18
C LYS A 87 -14.11 -0.95 -31.04
N THR A 88 -13.52 -1.90 -31.78
CA THR A 88 -14.24 -2.81 -32.66
C THR A 88 -14.94 -3.95 -31.94
N LYS A 89 -14.59 -4.23 -30.67
CA LYS A 89 -15.06 -5.38 -29.89
C LYS A 89 -15.84 -5.00 -28.63
N ALA A 90 -15.51 -3.90 -28.01
CA ALA A 90 -15.99 -3.51 -26.68
C ALA A 90 -17.53 -3.51 -26.55
N PHE A 91 -18.23 -3.11 -27.62
CA PHE A 91 -19.69 -2.97 -27.63
C PHE A 91 -20.43 -4.14 -28.26
N GLU A 92 -19.71 -5.23 -28.64
CA GLU A 92 -20.34 -6.45 -29.11
C GLU A 92 -21.23 -7.02 -27.98
N MET A 93 -22.40 -7.52 -28.38
CA MET A 93 -23.32 -8.21 -27.49
C MET A 93 -22.88 -9.66 -27.34
N ILE A 94 -22.62 -10.08 -26.13
CA ILE A 94 -22.20 -11.44 -25.77
C ILE A 94 -23.16 -12.04 -24.73
N PRO A 95 -23.24 -13.37 -24.59
CA PRO A 95 -24.06 -14.00 -23.57
C PRO A 95 -23.65 -13.52 -22.17
N SER A 96 -24.67 -13.13 -21.39
CA SER A 96 -24.44 -12.64 -20.03
C SER A 96 -23.99 -13.77 -19.08
N ASN A 97 -23.01 -13.51 -18.25
CA ASN A 97 -22.59 -14.38 -17.14
C ASN A 97 -22.93 -13.78 -15.76
N LYS A 98 -23.84 -12.82 -15.69
CA LYS A 98 -24.32 -12.26 -14.42
C LYS A 98 -24.96 -13.34 -13.56
N ARG A 99 -24.76 -13.29 -12.25
CA ARG A 99 -25.47 -14.17 -11.34
C ARG A 99 -26.98 -13.94 -11.46
N GLY A 100 -27.72 -15.00 -11.76
CA GLY A 100 -29.19 -14.93 -11.94
C GLY A 100 -29.64 -14.39 -13.30
N HIS A 101 -28.76 -14.34 -14.32
CA HIS A 101 -29.15 -14.01 -15.70
C HIS A 101 -30.21 -14.98 -16.24
N LYS A 102 -31.06 -14.50 -17.13
CA LYS A 102 -32.05 -15.34 -17.82
C LYS A 102 -31.39 -16.04 -19.01
N PRO A 103 -31.90 -17.24 -19.39
CA PRO A 103 -31.43 -17.90 -20.62
C PRO A 103 -31.57 -16.97 -21.83
N GLY A 104 -30.49 -16.79 -22.60
CA GLY A 104 -30.43 -15.90 -23.75
C GLY A 104 -30.23 -14.42 -23.44
N GLU A 105 -30.07 -14.03 -22.19
CA GLU A 105 -29.71 -12.65 -21.85
C GLU A 105 -28.35 -12.29 -22.39
N MET A 106 -28.29 -11.15 -23.08
CA MET A 106 -27.07 -10.63 -23.69
C MET A 106 -26.63 -9.35 -22.99
N GLU A 107 -25.34 -9.09 -22.95
CA GLU A 107 -24.76 -7.86 -22.42
C GLU A 107 -23.58 -7.39 -23.27
N ARG A 108 -23.21 -6.11 -23.17
CA ARG A 108 -22.02 -5.60 -23.88
C ARG A 108 -20.77 -6.23 -23.29
N LEU A 109 -19.81 -6.59 -24.16
CA LEU A 109 -18.55 -7.19 -23.76
C LEU A 109 -17.81 -6.33 -22.71
N VAL A 110 -17.78 -5.02 -22.89
CA VAL A 110 -17.13 -4.09 -21.93
C VAL A 110 -17.79 -4.11 -20.55
N ASP A 111 -19.11 -4.25 -20.45
CA ASP A 111 -19.81 -4.35 -19.16
C ASP A 111 -19.46 -5.63 -18.43
N GLN A 112 -19.38 -6.74 -19.14
CA GLN A 112 -18.94 -8.01 -18.60
C GLN A 112 -17.49 -7.93 -18.14
N ALA A 113 -16.60 -7.30 -18.92
CA ALA A 113 -15.19 -7.12 -18.58
C ALA A 113 -15.00 -6.31 -17.30
N ILE A 114 -15.71 -5.19 -17.12
CA ILE A 114 -15.61 -4.35 -15.90
C ILE A 114 -16.08 -5.14 -14.67
N ARG A 115 -17.20 -5.86 -14.78
CA ARG A 115 -17.68 -6.73 -13.70
C ARG A 115 -16.68 -7.84 -13.38
N THR A 116 -16.10 -8.46 -14.39
CA THR A 116 -15.07 -9.50 -14.23
C THR A 116 -13.84 -8.95 -13.54
N CYS A 117 -13.35 -7.76 -13.91
CA CYS A 117 -12.25 -7.09 -13.20
C CYS A 117 -12.57 -6.88 -11.72
N THR A 118 -13.78 -6.45 -11.41
CA THR A 118 -14.23 -6.29 -10.01
C THR A 118 -14.22 -7.62 -9.26
N ASN A 119 -14.72 -8.69 -9.87
CA ASN A 119 -14.74 -10.02 -9.26
C ASN A 119 -13.33 -10.57 -9.03
N VAL A 120 -12.43 -10.40 -10.02
CA VAL A 120 -11.00 -10.79 -9.88
C VAL A 120 -10.32 -10.01 -8.77
N LYS A 121 -10.55 -8.69 -8.70
CA LYS A 121 -10.00 -7.86 -7.63
C LYS A 121 -10.48 -8.32 -6.26
N ASN A 122 -11.77 -8.60 -6.10
CA ASN A 122 -12.33 -9.10 -4.84
C ASN A 122 -11.79 -10.48 -4.47
N ARG A 123 -11.58 -11.37 -5.46
CA ARG A 123 -10.96 -12.69 -5.26
C ARG A 123 -9.51 -12.54 -4.80
N GLN A 124 -8.75 -11.65 -5.45
CA GLN A 124 -7.37 -11.35 -5.06
C GLN A 124 -7.28 -10.76 -3.64
N THR A 125 -8.18 -9.83 -3.29
CA THR A 125 -8.20 -9.24 -1.94
C THR A 125 -8.43 -10.32 -0.87
N ARG A 126 -9.40 -11.22 -1.06
CA ARG A 126 -9.62 -12.32 -0.11
C ARG A 126 -8.42 -13.26 0.01
N ALA A 127 -7.74 -13.55 -1.10
CA ALA A 127 -6.53 -14.38 -1.07
C ALA A 127 -5.38 -13.65 -0.35
N GLN A 128 -5.26 -12.32 -0.51
CA GLN A 128 -4.30 -11.51 0.24
C GLN A 128 -4.60 -11.53 1.75
N ASP A 129 -5.86 -11.32 2.13
CA ASP A 129 -6.25 -11.28 3.54
C ASP A 129 -6.00 -12.62 4.24
N ALA A 130 -6.36 -13.73 3.58
CA ALA A 130 -6.05 -15.07 4.08
C ALA A 130 -4.53 -15.34 4.17
N GLY A 131 -3.76 -14.88 3.17
CA GLY A 131 -2.30 -15.01 3.20
C GLY A 131 -1.66 -14.16 4.30
N ILE A 132 -2.19 -12.99 4.58
CA ILE A 132 -1.73 -12.14 5.70
C ILE A 132 -1.98 -12.85 7.02
N GLU A 133 -3.20 -13.33 7.27
CA GLU A 133 -3.55 -14.06 8.49
C GLU A 133 -2.62 -15.25 8.70
N HIS A 134 -2.36 -16.04 7.65
CA HIS A 134 -1.43 -17.17 7.71
C HIS A 134 0.00 -16.74 8.11
N LEU A 135 0.56 -15.72 7.42
CA LEU A 135 1.92 -15.27 7.72
C LEU A 135 2.04 -14.59 9.10
N GLU A 136 0.99 -13.94 9.59
CA GLU A 136 0.98 -13.38 10.95
C GLU A 136 1.10 -14.47 12.03
N HIS A 137 0.51 -15.65 11.80
CA HIS A 137 0.73 -16.79 12.68
C HIS A 137 2.19 -17.25 12.67
N LEU A 138 2.82 -17.35 11.49
CA LEU A 138 4.22 -17.74 11.38
C LEU A 138 5.16 -16.75 12.08
N ILE A 139 4.89 -15.45 12.01
CA ILE A 139 5.70 -14.43 12.72
C ILE A 139 5.77 -14.72 14.22
N VAL A 140 4.63 -15.09 14.82
CA VAL A 140 4.56 -15.38 16.27
C VAL A 140 5.15 -16.74 16.58
N GLU A 141 4.84 -17.77 15.78
CA GLU A 141 5.26 -19.14 15.99
C GLU A 141 6.79 -19.31 15.90
N ASP A 142 7.40 -18.63 14.92
CA ASP A 142 8.84 -18.72 14.62
C ASP A 142 9.65 -17.56 15.24
N ASN A 143 9.06 -16.71 16.08
CA ASN A 143 9.71 -15.53 16.69
C ASN A 143 10.42 -14.62 15.67
N MET A 144 9.86 -14.47 14.48
CA MET A 144 10.52 -13.77 13.36
C MET A 144 10.87 -12.31 13.64
N LEU A 145 10.24 -11.70 14.66
CA LEU A 145 10.54 -10.31 15.05
C LEU A 145 11.89 -10.15 15.76
N GLU A 146 12.55 -11.24 16.12
CA GLU A 146 13.94 -11.20 16.62
C GLU A 146 14.95 -10.85 15.50
N HIS A 147 14.55 -11.04 14.22
CA HIS A 147 15.40 -10.79 13.06
C HIS A 147 15.11 -9.43 12.40
N LYS A 148 16.11 -8.87 11.75
CA LYS A 148 15.98 -7.61 10.99
C LYS A 148 15.19 -7.77 9.69
N VAL A 149 15.10 -8.98 9.17
CA VAL A 149 14.37 -9.35 7.94
C VAL A 149 13.29 -10.38 8.27
N LEU A 150 12.06 -10.15 7.81
CA LEU A 150 11.02 -11.18 7.86
C LEU A 150 11.20 -12.12 6.66
N LEU A 151 11.72 -13.31 6.90
CA LEU A 151 11.97 -14.34 5.88
C LEU A 151 10.96 -15.47 6.00
N PHE A 152 10.00 -15.54 5.08
CA PHE A 152 9.02 -16.62 4.98
C PHE A 152 9.44 -17.63 3.94
N LEU A 153 9.62 -18.89 4.37
CA LEU A 153 9.95 -20.04 3.54
C LEU A 153 8.72 -20.96 3.47
N LEU A 154 8.00 -20.91 2.37
CA LEU A 154 6.68 -21.51 2.22
C LEU A 154 6.69 -22.75 1.33
N GLU A 155 5.80 -23.69 1.60
CA GLU A 155 5.53 -24.82 0.69
C GLU A 155 4.66 -24.36 -0.51
N PRO A 156 4.70 -25.08 -1.63
CA PRO A 156 3.88 -24.75 -2.80
C PRO A 156 2.37 -24.79 -2.49
N GLY A 157 1.69 -23.68 -2.79
CA GLY A 157 0.24 -23.56 -2.60
C GLY A 157 -0.21 -22.82 -1.34
N GLU A 158 0.68 -22.54 -0.38
CA GLU A 158 0.34 -21.75 0.81
C GLU A 158 0.00 -20.31 0.44
N ILE A 159 0.79 -19.71 -0.42
CA ILE A 159 0.50 -18.36 -0.98
C ILE A 159 0.70 -18.40 -2.51
N ASP A 160 -0.25 -17.80 -3.24
CA ASP A 160 -0.10 -17.58 -4.68
C ASP A 160 1.08 -16.63 -4.95
N ARG A 161 2.09 -17.09 -5.69
CA ARG A 161 3.30 -16.34 -6.05
C ARG A 161 3.00 -14.99 -6.71
N ASN A 162 1.86 -14.88 -7.43
CA ASN A 162 1.47 -13.64 -8.09
C ASN A 162 1.03 -12.53 -7.12
N ILE A 163 0.68 -12.89 -5.87
CA ILE A 163 0.28 -11.94 -4.83
C ILE A 163 1.30 -11.81 -3.70
N ALA A 164 2.31 -12.67 -3.63
CA ALA A 164 3.35 -12.64 -2.60
C ALA A 164 3.99 -11.24 -2.46
N GLY A 165 4.34 -10.60 -3.57
CA GLY A 165 4.90 -9.24 -3.55
C GLY A 165 3.91 -8.15 -3.09
N LEU A 166 2.59 -8.37 -3.17
CA LEU A 166 1.58 -7.46 -2.63
C LEU A 166 1.46 -7.62 -1.11
N ILE A 167 1.53 -8.85 -0.63
CA ILE A 167 1.54 -9.15 0.80
C ILE A 167 2.83 -8.64 1.42
N ALA A 168 4.00 -8.89 0.79
CA ALA A 168 5.30 -8.38 1.26
C ALA A 168 5.30 -6.85 1.43
N ASN A 169 4.67 -6.09 0.52
CA ASN A 169 4.52 -4.65 0.69
C ASN A 169 3.69 -4.26 1.92
N LYS A 170 2.62 -5.00 2.24
CA LYS A 170 1.80 -4.73 3.43
C LYS A 170 2.57 -5.05 4.72
N PHE A 171 3.30 -6.16 4.73
CA PHE A 171 4.13 -6.54 5.88
C PHE A 171 5.29 -5.56 6.10
N MET A 172 5.99 -5.18 5.02
CA MET A 172 7.03 -4.16 5.08
C MET A 172 6.51 -2.85 5.69
N ALA A 173 5.32 -2.40 5.29
CA ALA A 173 4.72 -1.19 5.85
C ALA A 173 4.27 -1.36 7.31
N LYS A 174 3.72 -2.54 7.67
CA LYS A 174 3.24 -2.81 9.03
C LYS A 174 4.37 -3.00 10.03
N TYR A 175 5.37 -3.80 9.67
CA TYR A 175 6.46 -4.19 10.57
C TYR A 175 7.72 -3.33 10.41
N GLN A 176 7.72 -2.40 9.42
CA GLN A 176 8.78 -1.43 9.15
C GLN A 176 10.18 -2.05 9.02
N ARG A 177 10.22 -3.23 8.40
CA ARG A 177 11.46 -3.98 8.11
C ARG A 177 11.38 -4.68 6.76
N PRO A 178 12.53 -5.08 6.18
CA PRO A 178 12.55 -5.85 4.93
C PRO A 178 11.78 -7.17 5.05
N VAL A 179 11.17 -7.59 3.94
CA VAL A 179 10.32 -8.80 3.89
C VAL A 179 10.65 -9.63 2.68
N CYS A 180 10.88 -10.92 2.88
CA CYS A 180 11.06 -11.93 1.83
C CYS A 180 9.96 -12.99 1.96
N ILE A 181 9.16 -13.19 0.91
CA ILE A 181 8.16 -14.27 0.83
C ILE A 181 8.56 -15.18 -0.31
N LEU A 182 9.09 -16.34 0.04
CA LEU A 182 9.69 -17.30 -0.88
C LEU A 182 8.94 -18.62 -0.82
N THR A 183 8.72 -19.24 -1.97
CA THR A 183 8.07 -20.55 -2.09
C THR A 183 9.09 -21.56 -2.57
N LYS A 184 9.07 -22.74 -2.01
CA LYS A 184 9.89 -23.89 -2.40
C LYS A 184 9.68 -24.25 -3.87
N VAL A 185 10.78 -24.45 -4.57
CA VAL A 185 10.83 -24.87 -5.97
C VAL A 185 11.79 -26.06 -6.06
N THR A 186 11.31 -27.16 -6.61
CA THR A 186 12.13 -28.35 -6.87
C THR A 186 12.35 -28.47 -8.36
N ASP A 187 13.60 -28.54 -8.77
CA ASP A 187 13.97 -28.87 -10.13
C ASP A 187 13.71 -30.37 -10.38
N ASN A 188 12.83 -30.70 -11.31
CA ASN A 188 12.41 -32.06 -11.56
C ASN A 188 13.49 -32.93 -12.23
N GLU A 189 14.50 -32.34 -12.85
CA GLU A 189 15.57 -33.06 -13.54
C GLU A 189 16.70 -33.42 -12.57
N THR A 190 17.07 -32.47 -11.72
CA THR A 190 18.22 -32.60 -10.79
C THR A 190 17.82 -32.98 -9.36
N GLY A 191 16.57 -32.74 -8.99
CA GLY A 191 16.12 -32.84 -7.60
C GLY A 191 16.58 -31.69 -6.70
N HIS A 192 17.26 -30.69 -7.26
CA HIS A 192 17.69 -29.50 -6.54
C HIS A 192 16.50 -28.68 -6.01
N VAL A 193 16.60 -28.21 -4.79
CA VAL A 193 15.59 -27.38 -4.14
C VAL A 193 16.12 -25.97 -3.92
N SER A 194 15.29 -25.00 -4.20
CA SER A 194 15.52 -23.59 -3.88
C SER A 194 14.22 -22.95 -3.37
N TYR A 195 14.34 -21.87 -2.61
CA TYR A 195 13.21 -21.01 -2.25
C TYR A 195 13.25 -19.76 -3.12
N GLN A 196 12.17 -19.48 -3.87
CA GLN A 196 12.12 -18.39 -4.81
C GLN A 196 10.85 -17.57 -4.63
N GLY A 197 10.95 -16.24 -4.71
CA GLY A 197 9.77 -15.39 -4.55
C GLY A 197 10.05 -13.90 -4.63
N SER A 198 9.38 -13.13 -3.78
CA SER A 198 9.41 -11.68 -3.79
C SER A 198 10.06 -11.13 -2.54
N ALA A 199 10.97 -10.17 -2.72
CA ALA A 199 11.61 -9.41 -1.64
C ALA A 199 11.22 -7.93 -1.72
N ARG A 200 11.12 -7.30 -0.55
CA ARG A 200 10.85 -5.87 -0.38
C ARG A 200 11.77 -5.28 0.67
N GLY A 201 12.52 -4.24 0.30
CA GLY A 201 13.33 -3.45 1.21
C GLY A 201 12.52 -2.37 1.90
N TYR A 202 12.88 -2.02 3.11
CA TYR A 202 12.28 -0.94 3.88
C TYR A 202 13.18 0.30 3.90
N GLY A 203 12.58 1.47 3.67
CA GLY A 203 13.31 2.74 3.57
C GLY A 203 13.84 3.04 2.15
N ALA A 204 13.92 4.34 1.83
CA ALA A 204 14.28 4.80 0.48
C ALA A 204 15.74 4.52 0.13
N ASP A 205 16.63 4.59 1.11
CA ASP A 205 18.09 4.49 0.92
C ASP A 205 18.61 3.07 1.10
N MET A 206 17.76 2.10 1.43
CA MET A 206 18.17 0.72 1.64
C MET A 206 18.49 0.01 0.32
N MET A 207 19.71 -0.44 0.18
CA MET A 207 20.19 -1.25 -0.96
C MET A 207 19.92 -2.74 -0.71
N PHE A 208 18.66 -3.10 -0.40
CA PHE A 208 18.29 -4.43 0.10
C PHE A 208 18.61 -5.56 -0.88
N LYS A 209 18.51 -5.31 -2.18
CA LYS A 209 18.93 -6.29 -3.20
C LYS A 209 20.42 -6.64 -3.09
N ASP A 210 21.26 -5.63 -2.91
CA ASP A 210 22.70 -5.83 -2.80
C ASP A 210 23.05 -6.52 -1.46
N ILE A 211 22.34 -6.17 -0.37
CA ILE A 211 22.45 -6.85 0.93
C ILE A 211 22.13 -8.34 0.80
N CYS A 212 21.03 -8.69 0.12
CA CYS A 212 20.66 -10.10 -0.09
C CYS A 212 21.72 -10.84 -0.94
N ALA A 213 22.29 -10.17 -1.96
CA ALA A 213 23.35 -10.76 -2.78
C ALA A 213 24.63 -10.99 -1.97
N GLU A 214 25.01 -10.06 -1.10
CA GLU A 214 26.15 -10.20 -0.17
C GLU A 214 25.92 -11.31 0.85
N ALA A 215 24.69 -11.46 1.34
CA ALA A 215 24.30 -12.52 2.26
C ALA A 215 24.16 -13.91 1.60
N GLY A 216 24.58 -14.09 0.36
CA GLY A 216 24.65 -15.40 -0.29
C GLY A 216 23.39 -15.83 -1.04
N ALA A 217 22.54 -14.88 -1.46
CA ALA A 217 21.40 -15.22 -2.31
C ALA A 217 21.82 -15.88 -3.63
N LEU A 218 21.09 -16.89 -4.06
CA LEU A 218 21.29 -17.57 -5.35
C LEU A 218 21.11 -16.60 -6.51
N PHE A 219 20.11 -15.72 -6.42
CA PHE A 219 19.89 -14.57 -7.28
C PHE A 219 19.09 -13.49 -6.57
N ALA A 220 19.30 -12.23 -6.98
CA ALA A 220 18.52 -11.07 -6.57
C ALA A 220 18.31 -10.17 -7.79
N GLU A 221 17.09 -10.19 -8.40
CA GLU A 221 16.84 -9.56 -9.70
C GLU A 221 15.67 -8.57 -9.63
N GLY A 222 15.92 -7.31 -9.99
CA GLY A 222 14.93 -6.23 -9.98
C GLY A 222 15.49 -4.91 -9.44
N HIS A 223 14.61 -4.11 -8.85
CA HIS A 223 14.98 -2.83 -8.22
C HIS A 223 15.49 -3.05 -6.79
N GLN A 224 16.25 -2.11 -6.24
CA GLN A 224 16.81 -2.21 -4.89
C GLN A 224 15.78 -2.50 -3.80
N GLY A 225 14.64 -1.83 -3.83
CA GLY A 225 13.57 -2.01 -2.85
C GLY A 225 12.49 -3.04 -3.23
N ALA A 226 12.52 -3.65 -4.45
CA ALA A 226 11.50 -4.59 -4.90
C ALA A 226 12.05 -5.51 -6.00
N PHE A 227 12.30 -6.76 -5.67
CA PHE A 227 12.99 -7.69 -6.56
C PHE A 227 12.55 -9.14 -6.33
N GLY A 228 12.92 -10.01 -7.28
CA GLY A 228 12.86 -11.45 -7.15
C GLY A 228 14.09 -11.94 -6.40
N LEU A 229 13.89 -12.83 -5.45
CA LEU A 229 14.93 -13.42 -4.62
C LEU A 229 14.88 -14.95 -4.73
N GLY A 230 16.05 -15.57 -4.79
CA GLY A 230 16.22 -17.00 -4.68
C GLY A 230 17.27 -17.35 -3.64
N LEU A 231 16.95 -18.34 -2.78
CA LEU A 231 17.89 -18.92 -1.81
C LEU A 231 18.07 -20.40 -2.14
N ASP A 232 19.29 -20.89 -1.98
CA ASP A 232 19.64 -22.29 -2.18
C ASP A 232 19.14 -23.14 -0.99
N ALA A 233 18.52 -24.28 -1.27
CA ALA A 233 18.12 -25.28 -0.29
C ALA A 233 18.71 -26.66 -0.63
N GLY A 234 19.62 -26.75 -1.57
CA GLY A 234 20.43 -27.93 -1.89
C GLY A 234 19.64 -29.13 -2.41
N TYR A 235 20.09 -30.32 -2.01
CA TYR A 235 19.50 -31.59 -2.42
C TYR A 235 18.98 -32.34 -1.19
N PRO A 236 17.69 -32.25 -0.84
CA PRO A 236 17.12 -32.82 0.40
C PRO A 236 17.18 -34.34 0.46
N ASN A 237 17.41 -35.03 -0.65
CA ASN A 237 17.60 -36.47 -0.69
C ASN A 237 19.04 -36.93 -0.40
N ASP A 238 19.97 -36.00 -0.24
CA ASP A 238 21.34 -36.23 0.18
C ASP A 238 21.50 -35.63 1.59
N GLU A 239 21.59 -36.46 2.62
CA GLU A 239 21.62 -36.02 4.02
C GLU A 239 22.73 -34.97 4.28
N ASN A 240 23.93 -35.13 3.67
CA ASN A 240 25.00 -34.19 3.84
C ASN A 240 24.72 -32.81 3.15
N GLN A 241 24.08 -32.83 1.99
CA GLN A 241 23.76 -31.60 1.26
C GLN A 241 22.50 -30.91 1.83
N ALA A 242 21.56 -31.65 2.40
CA ALA A 242 20.41 -31.09 3.10
C ALA A 242 20.84 -30.33 4.37
N GLU A 243 21.83 -30.85 5.10
CA GLU A 243 22.41 -30.19 6.28
C GLU A 243 23.13 -28.89 5.88
N VAL A 244 23.97 -28.92 4.86
CA VAL A 244 24.68 -27.75 4.33
C VAL A 244 23.71 -26.67 3.82
N ALA A 245 22.64 -27.07 3.16
CA ALA A 245 21.63 -26.11 2.67
C ALA A 245 20.81 -25.48 3.82
N GLY A 246 20.50 -26.25 4.85
CA GLY A 246 19.87 -25.73 6.07
C GLY A 246 20.78 -24.71 6.78
N GLU A 247 22.07 -24.99 6.88
CA GLU A 247 23.09 -24.04 7.37
C GLU A 247 23.14 -22.79 6.50
N GLY A 248 23.07 -22.91 5.16
CA GLY A 248 23.05 -21.79 4.24
C GLY A 248 21.88 -20.83 4.42
N LEU A 249 20.68 -21.37 4.64
CA LEU A 249 19.49 -20.56 4.94
C LEU A 249 19.62 -19.85 6.29
N TYR A 250 20.16 -20.53 7.30
CA TYR A 250 20.43 -19.93 8.61
C TYR A 250 21.51 -18.84 8.51
N GLN A 251 22.59 -19.09 7.79
CA GLN A 251 23.64 -18.10 7.54
C GLN A 251 23.13 -16.87 6.81
N PHE A 252 22.18 -17.02 5.87
CA PHE A 252 21.55 -15.87 5.20
C PHE A 252 20.86 -14.95 6.21
N ILE A 253 20.11 -15.51 7.17
CA ILE A 253 19.44 -14.72 8.21
C ILE A 253 20.48 -14.02 9.09
N GLU A 254 21.49 -14.74 9.60
CA GLU A 254 22.54 -14.17 10.44
C GLU A 254 23.32 -13.07 9.73
N GLN A 255 23.66 -13.24 8.45
CA GLN A 255 24.37 -12.24 7.68
C GLN A 255 23.51 -11.00 7.42
N THR A 256 22.24 -11.16 7.09
CA THR A 256 21.34 -10.02 6.94
C THR A 256 21.15 -9.26 8.25
N ASP A 257 21.04 -9.96 9.38
CA ASP A 257 20.95 -9.34 10.70
C ASP A 257 22.22 -8.56 11.07
N GLU A 258 23.41 -9.11 10.78
CA GLU A 258 24.68 -8.41 11.02
C GLU A 258 24.85 -7.17 10.14
N ILE A 259 24.50 -7.27 8.84
CA ILE A 259 24.58 -6.13 7.92
C ILE A 259 23.59 -5.03 8.35
N LEU A 260 22.40 -5.41 8.81
CA LEU A 260 21.32 -4.52 9.21
C LEU A 260 21.28 -4.19 10.70
N LYS A 261 22.30 -4.58 11.48
CA LYS A 261 22.31 -4.41 12.96
C LYS A 261 22.06 -2.98 13.42
N ASP A 262 22.56 -1.99 12.67
CA ASP A 262 22.42 -0.57 12.96
C ASP A 262 21.10 0.02 12.41
N MET A 263 20.27 -0.80 11.75
CA MET A 263 18.95 -0.36 11.28
C MET A 263 18.06 -0.07 12.49
N SER A 264 17.56 1.17 12.57
CA SER A 264 16.62 1.56 13.61
C SER A 264 15.33 0.72 13.49
N GLU A 265 14.84 0.24 14.62
CA GLU A 265 13.53 -0.42 14.72
C GLU A 265 12.40 0.60 14.83
N GLU A 266 12.75 1.84 15.18
CA GLU A 266 11.81 2.94 15.26
C GLU A 266 11.72 3.68 13.92
N PRO A 267 10.52 4.00 13.45
CA PRO A 267 10.32 4.74 12.21
C PRO A 267 10.92 6.14 12.31
N THR A 268 11.71 6.51 11.31
CA THR A 268 12.25 7.86 11.20
C THR A 268 11.49 8.62 10.14
N TYR A 269 10.94 9.77 10.50
CA TYR A 269 10.20 10.64 9.60
C TYR A 269 10.94 11.95 9.37
N PHE A 270 11.14 12.31 8.11
CA PHE A 270 11.56 13.65 7.72
C PHE A 270 10.31 14.52 7.56
N VAL A 271 10.23 15.61 8.30
CA VAL A 271 9.09 16.51 8.28
C VAL A 271 9.49 17.87 7.72
N ASP A 272 8.63 18.42 6.86
CA ASP A 272 8.87 19.70 6.19
C ASP A 272 8.50 20.89 7.07
N TYR A 273 7.57 20.68 8.02
CA TYR A 273 7.10 21.72 8.91
C TYR A 273 6.65 21.18 10.26
N ILE A 274 6.73 22.03 11.29
CA ILE A 274 6.34 21.69 12.65
C ILE A 274 5.36 22.75 13.17
N TRP A 275 4.20 22.29 13.68
CA TRP A 275 3.25 23.12 14.40
C TRP A 275 3.06 22.64 15.83
N ASP A 276 2.74 23.58 16.72
CA ASP A 276 2.08 23.24 17.98
C ASP A 276 0.57 23.10 17.73
N ALA A 277 -0.11 22.16 18.38
CA ALA A 277 -1.54 21.89 18.18
C ALA A 277 -2.44 23.12 18.43
N SER A 278 -1.99 24.05 19.29
CA SER A 278 -2.70 25.30 19.61
C SER A 278 -2.56 26.40 18.50
N ALA A 279 -1.64 26.23 17.56
CA ALA A 279 -1.27 27.23 16.58
C ALA A 279 -1.17 26.68 15.14
N VAL A 280 -1.97 25.66 14.81
CA VAL A 280 -2.02 25.08 13.48
C VAL A 280 -2.70 26.04 12.50
N ASP A 281 -2.05 26.26 11.37
CA ASP A 281 -2.54 27.14 10.30
C ASP A 281 -3.35 26.34 9.27
N GLY A 282 -4.68 26.46 9.34
CA GLY A 282 -5.60 25.77 8.44
C GLY A 282 -5.49 26.22 6.97
N GLU A 283 -5.18 27.50 6.72
CA GLU A 283 -4.99 27.99 5.35
C GLU A 283 -3.74 27.35 4.73
N LYS A 284 -2.65 27.27 5.50
CA LYS A 284 -1.42 26.62 5.05
C LYS A 284 -1.62 25.12 4.80
N ILE A 285 -2.44 24.44 5.61
CA ILE A 285 -2.83 23.04 5.36
C ILE A 285 -3.51 22.93 3.98
N LEU A 286 -4.45 23.81 3.68
CA LEU A 286 -5.15 23.80 2.38
C LEU A 286 -4.22 24.13 1.22
N GLU A 287 -3.29 25.06 1.38
CA GLU A 287 -2.26 25.36 0.36
C GLU A 287 -1.44 24.09 0.04
N ILE A 288 -0.93 23.39 1.07
CA ILE A 288 -0.15 22.16 0.91
C ILE A 288 -1.01 21.06 0.30
N ALA A 289 -2.25 20.90 0.77
CA ALA A 289 -3.18 19.91 0.22
C ALA A 289 -3.46 20.13 -1.27
N ASN A 290 -3.55 21.38 -1.71
CA ASN A 290 -3.74 21.74 -3.12
C ASN A 290 -2.53 21.42 -4.01
N MET A 291 -1.38 21.10 -3.42
CA MET A 291 -0.19 20.66 -4.16
C MET A 291 -0.20 19.16 -4.48
N ASN A 292 -1.27 18.43 -4.22
CA ASN A 292 -1.37 16.98 -4.45
C ASN A 292 -0.97 16.52 -5.86
N ASP A 293 -1.15 17.36 -6.86
CA ASP A 293 -0.77 17.08 -8.25
C ASP A 293 0.75 17.06 -8.49
N TYR A 294 1.53 17.57 -7.55
CA TYR A 294 3.00 17.63 -7.67
C TYR A 294 3.68 16.43 -7.01
N TRP A 295 3.03 15.80 -6.05
CA TRP A 295 3.61 14.67 -5.32
C TRP A 295 3.65 13.40 -6.17
N GLY A 296 4.74 12.64 -6.09
CA GLY A 296 4.89 11.39 -6.83
C GLY A 296 6.29 10.83 -6.70
N LYS A 297 6.71 10.11 -7.71
CA LYS A 297 8.09 9.65 -7.80
C LYS A 297 9.01 10.87 -7.90
N ASP A 298 10.08 10.90 -7.14
CA ASP A 298 11.11 11.93 -7.06
C ASP A 298 10.67 13.27 -6.40
N ILE A 299 9.41 13.39 -5.98
CA ILE A 299 8.91 14.50 -5.16
C ILE A 299 8.00 13.90 -4.10
N ASP A 300 8.52 13.69 -2.91
CA ASP A 300 7.76 13.11 -1.82
C ASP A 300 6.66 14.05 -1.32
N ARG A 301 5.59 13.47 -0.83
CA ARG A 301 4.50 14.25 -0.25
C ARG A 301 4.97 14.90 1.04
N ALA A 302 4.72 16.21 1.16
CA ALA A 302 5.06 16.96 2.37
C ALA A 302 4.45 16.32 3.62
N MET A 303 5.27 16.20 4.65
CA MET A 303 4.87 15.75 5.98
C MET A 303 5.01 16.87 6.99
N VAL A 304 4.11 16.91 7.96
CA VAL A 304 4.10 17.89 9.03
C VAL A 304 4.05 17.19 10.38
N LEU A 305 4.75 17.74 11.35
CA LEU A 305 4.68 17.28 12.75
C LEU A 305 3.78 18.23 13.54
N ILE A 306 2.76 17.68 14.18
CA ILE A 306 1.90 18.40 15.11
C ILE A 306 2.29 18.00 16.53
N LYS A 307 2.78 18.95 17.31
CA LYS A 307 3.20 18.72 18.69
C LYS A 307 2.08 19.03 19.69
N ASN A 308 2.12 18.37 20.83
CA ASN A 308 1.28 18.66 22.00
C ASN A 308 -0.23 18.52 21.73
N ILE A 309 -0.64 17.54 20.93
CA ILE A 309 -2.06 17.24 20.73
C ILE A 309 -2.62 16.64 22.01
N THR A 310 -3.60 17.32 22.63
CA THR A 310 -4.31 16.79 23.79
C THR A 310 -5.47 15.91 23.32
N VAL A 311 -5.44 14.65 23.72
CA VAL A 311 -6.45 13.65 23.39
C VAL A 311 -7.24 13.28 24.64
N ASN A 312 -8.55 13.47 24.60
CA ASN A 312 -9.48 13.13 25.67
C ASN A 312 -10.88 12.86 25.07
N SER A 313 -11.88 12.54 25.91
CA SER A 313 -13.25 12.25 25.48
C SER A 313 -13.93 13.35 24.66
N ASP A 314 -13.49 14.60 24.77
CA ASP A 314 -14.09 15.72 24.01
C ASP A 314 -13.42 15.91 22.65
N THR A 315 -12.13 15.55 22.54
CA THR A 315 -11.32 15.73 21.33
C THR A 315 -11.14 14.46 20.52
N PHE A 316 -11.54 13.29 21.04
CA PHE A 316 -11.38 11.99 20.40
C PHE A 316 -12.73 11.37 20.03
N LYS A 317 -12.81 10.79 18.84
CA LYS A 317 -14.02 10.06 18.39
C LYS A 317 -13.65 8.86 17.50
N VAL A 318 -14.33 7.75 17.73
CA VAL A 318 -14.27 6.58 16.86
C VAL A 318 -15.33 6.71 15.76
N MET A 319 -14.92 6.59 14.52
CA MET A 319 -15.77 6.64 13.33
C MET A 319 -15.95 5.23 12.74
N LYS A 320 -16.70 5.12 11.64
CA LYS A 320 -16.89 3.85 10.92
C LYS A 320 -15.57 3.31 10.40
N SER A 321 -15.48 1.97 10.28
CA SER A 321 -14.34 1.27 9.68
C SER A 321 -13.00 1.56 10.39
N ASN A 322 -12.99 1.50 11.72
CA ASN A 322 -11.81 1.71 12.56
C ASN A 322 -11.05 3.01 12.23
N THR A 323 -11.79 4.06 11.90
CA THR A 323 -11.24 5.38 11.68
C THR A 323 -11.31 6.17 12.98
N LEU A 324 -10.17 6.68 13.42
CA LEU A 324 -10.06 7.52 14.60
C LEU A 324 -9.98 8.99 14.19
N LYS A 325 -10.64 9.85 14.93
CA LYS A 325 -10.65 11.29 14.72
C LYS A 325 -10.19 12.00 15.98
N TYR A 326 -9.23 12.90 15.81
CA TYR A 326 -8.72 13.78 16.85
C TYR A 326 -9.01 15.22 16.44
N SER A 327 -9.59 16.02 17.30
CA SER A 327 -9.95 17.41 17.01
C SER A 327 -9.03 18.37 17.74
N ILE A 328 -8.39 19.26 17.00
CA ILE A 328 -7.62 20.40 17.50
C ILE A 328 -8.30 21.70 17.03
N PRO A 329 -7.94 22.87 17.55
CA PRO A 329 -8.59 24.11 17.14
C PRO A 329 -8.57 24.32 15.62
N GLY A 330 -9.76 24.29 15.00
CA GLY A 330 -9.96 24.55 13.57
C GLY A 330 -9.57 23.44 12.60
N VAL A 331 -9.04 22.29 13.07
CA VAL A 331 -8.56 21.21 12.21
C VAL A 331 -8.90 19.85 12.81
N ASP A 332 -9.37 18.93 11.98
CA ASP A 332 -9.52 17.54 12.35
C ASP A 332 -8.33 16.70 11.84
N ILE A 333 -7.83 15.80 12.68
CA ILE A 333 -6.80 14.82 12.35
C ILE A 333 -7.48 13.46 12.25
N ILE A 334 -7.26 12.75 11.14
CA ILE A 334 -7.87 11.45 10.85
C ILE A 334 -6.78 10.37 10.80
N GLN A 335 -6.99 9.32 11.57
CA GLN A 335 -6.20 8.09 11.52
C GLN A 335 -7.06 6.97 10.97
N PHE A 336 -6.58 6.33 9.91
CA PHE A 336 -7.23 5.13 9.35
C PHE A 336 -6.61 3.87 9.95
N GLY A 337 -7.45 2.86 10.20
CA GLY A 337 -6.98 1.56 10.67
C GLY A 337 -6.60 1.54 12.16
N GLY A 338 -7.28 2.35 12.97
CA GLY A 338 -7.08 2.35 14.43
C GLY A 338 -7.34 0.98 15.06
N THR A 339 -6.60 0.65 16.10
CA THR A 339 -6.69 -0.60 16.84
C THR A 339 -7.67 -0.50 18.02
N ASP A 340 -8.11 -1.64 18.52
CA ASP A 340 -8.98 -1.68 19.71
C ASP A 340 -8.25 -1.15 20.96
N GLU A 341 -6.92 -1.38 21.05
CA GLU A 341 -6.07 -0.84 22.12
C GLU A 341 -6.00 0.69 22.09
N GLU A 342 -5.86 1.29 20.90
CA GLU A 342 -5.90 2.75 20.73
C GLU A 342 -7.28 3.31 21.10
N VAL A 343 -8.36 2.63 20.74
CA VAL A 343 -9.72 3.03 21.11
C VAL A 343 -9.89 3.01 22.61
N GLU A 344 -9.41 1.98 23.30
CA GLU A 344 -9.47 1.87 24.75
C GLU A 344 -8.58 2.94 25.43
N MET A 345 -7.35 3.09 24.96
CA MET A 345 -6.37 4.06 25.49
C MET A 345 -6.87 5.49 25.36
N PHE A 346 -7.24 5.93 24.16
CA PHE A 346 -7.67 7.31 23.91
C PHE A 346 -9.12 7.59 24.32
N GLY A 347 -9.93 6.56 24.52
CA GLY A 347 -11.28 6.65 25.07
C GLY A 347 -11.29 6.92 26.57
N THR A 348 -10.16 6.75 27.27
CA THR A 348 -10.03 6.90 28.73
C THR A 348 -8.89 7.84 29.09
N GLY A 349 -9.14 8.74 30.05
CA GLY A 349 -8.11 9.65 30.56
C GLY A 349 -7.79 10.84 29.64
N VAL A 350 -6.62 11.42 29.85
CA VAL A 350 -6.07 12.54 29.06
C VAL A 350 -4.66 12.16 28.63
N HIS A 351 -4.43 12.17 27.35
CA HIS A 351 -3.14 11.84 26.74
C HIS A 351 -2.60 13.04 25.98
N THR A 352 -1.30 13.12 25.84
CA THR A 352 -0.65 14.07 24.94
C THR A 352 0.14 13.29 23.91
N ILE A 353 -0.04 13.61 22.63
CA ILE A 353 0.70 12.98 21.54
C ILE A 353 1.37 14.02 20.65
N ASN A 354 2.47 13.61 20.03
CA ASN A 354 3.01 14.27 18.84
C ASN A 354 2.67 13.39 17.63
N ALA A 355 2.15 13.98 16.55
CA ALA A 355 1.72 13.21 15.40
C ALA A 355 2.36 13.69 14.10
N VAL A 356 2.88 12.76 13.30
CA VAL A 356 3.30 13.01 11.92
C VAL A 356 2.10 12.88 11.01
N CYS A 357 1.83 13.91 10.23
CA CYS A 357 0.63 14.02 9.43
C CYS A 357 0.92 14.43 7.98
N LYS A 358 -0.04 14.14 7.09
CA LYS A 358 -0.12 14.68 5.74
C LYS A 358 -1.25 15.68 5.65
N CYS A 359 -1.00 16.81 5.00
CA CYS A 359 -2.03 17.82 4.76
C CYS A 359 -3.07 17.30 3.76
N ALA A 360 -4.34 17.53 4.06
CA ALA A 360 -5.49 17.16 3.24
C ALA A 360 -6.58 18.23 3.30
N ALA A 361 -7.51 18.16 2.36
CA ALA A 361 -8.72 18.95 2.34
C ALA A 361 -9.93 18.02 2.46
N ASN A 362 -10.83 18.30 3.36
CA ASN A 362 -12.11 17.62 3.46
C ASN A 362 -13.17 18.42 2.69
N ASP A 363 -13.58 17.91 1.52
CA ASP A 363 -14.64 18.53 0.70
C ASP A 363 -15.97 17.81 0.98
N TRP A 364 -16.79 18.43 1.80
CA TRP A 364 -18.10 17.91 2.17
C TRP A 364 -19.17 19.01 2.07
N ASN A 365 -20.27 18.72 1.41
CA ASN A 365 -21.40 19.66 1.25
C ASN A 365 -20.99 21.05 0.71
N TRP A 366 -20.06 21.08 -0.25
CA TRP A 366 -19.54 22.32 -0.86
C TRP A 366 -18.71 23.19 0.09
N GLN A 367 -18.35 22.67 1.25
CA GLN A 367 -17.43 23.28 2.18
C GLN A 367 -16.11 22.52 2.15
N ILE A 368 -15.01 23.25 2.06
CA ILE A 368 -13.65 22.71 2.07
C ILE A 368 -13.02 23.08 3.41
N ASP A 369 -12.82 22.09 4.25
CA ASP A 369 -12.19 22.26 5.55
C ASP A 369 -10.76 21.71 5.55
N PRO A 370 -9.80 22.34 6.26
CA PRO A 370 -8.48 21.79 6.44
C PRO A 370 -8.56 20.51 7.27
N GLN A 371 -7.81 19.50 6.84
CA GLN A 371 -7.74 18.20 7.51
C GLN A 371 -6.30 17.68 7.49
N LEU A 372 -5.94 16.94 8.50
CA LEU A 372 -4.68 16.22 8.58
C LEU A 372 -4.94 14.71 8.56
N ILE A 373 -4.13 13.98 7.83
CA ILE A 373 -4.16 12.51 7.84
C ILE A 373 -2.94 12.04 8.63
N MET A 374 -3.17 11.45 9.78
CA MET A 374 -2.13 10.89 10.64
C MET A 374 -1.41 9.74 9.93
N VAL A 375 -0.10 9.77 9.99
CA VAL A 375 0.78 8.72 9.49
C VAL A 375 1.26 7.86 10.65
N ASP A 376 1.67 8.55 11.74
CA ASP A 376 2.17 7.92 12.96
C ASP A 376 2.10 8.92 14.12
N TYR A 377 2.25 8.44 15.35
CA TYR A 377 2.29 9.29 16.53
C TYR A 377 3.18 8.69 17.63
N GLU A 378 3.63 9.54 18.53
CA GLU A 378 4.28 9.16 19.78
C GLU A 378 3.51 9.73 20.97
N LEU A 379 3.49 8.98 22.08
CA LEU A 379 2.99 9.47 23.36
C LEU A 379 4.05 10.38 23.98
N VAL A 380 3.64 11.58 24.36
CA VAL A 380 4.52 12.48 25.11
C VAL A 380 4.43 12.12 26.58
N ASP A 381 5.45 11.44 27.10
CA ASP A 381 5.60 11.21 28.53
C ASP A 381 5.72 12.58 29.23
N LYS A 382 4.76 12.89 30.09
CA LYS A 382 4.97 13.98 31.05
C LYS A 382 6.09 13.50 31.96
N GLU A 383 7.28 14.09 31.83
CA GLU A 383 8.27 13.96 32.86
C GLU A 383 7.58 14.26 34.21
N PRO A 384 7.71 13.38 35.23
CA PRO A 384 7.16 13.68 36.53
C PRO A 384 7.75 15.01 36.96
N THR A 385 6.91 16.01 37.16
CA THR A 385 7.31 17.26 37.80
C THR A 385 7.95 16.86 39.13
N VAL A 386 9.27 16.82 39.16
CA VAL A 386 10.01 16.72 40.41
C VAL A 386 9.63 18.00 41.19
N LEU A 387 8.68 17.87 42.07
CA LEU A 387 8.44 18.88 43.09
C LEU A 387 9.72 18.89 43.94
N ASP A 388 10.61 19.83 43.63
CA ASP A 388 11.76 20.15 44.45
C ASP A 388 11.23 20.73 45.79
N TRP A 389 11.05 19.84 46.74
CA TRP A 389 10.82 20.22 48.11
C TRP A 389 12.17 20.64 48.68
N GLY A 390 12.60 21.88 48.35
CA GLY A 390 13.73 22.50 48.99
C GLY A 390 13.50 22.57 50.49
N PHE A 391 14.23 21.72 51.22
CA PHE A 391 14.56 21.90 52.63
C PHE A 391 16.05 22.18 52.76
#